data_dae100b2708165fb51b6469b9f817e18
#
_entry.id   dae100b2708165fb51b6469b9f817e18
#
_cell.length_a   1.000
_cell.length_b   1.000
_cell.length_c   1.000
_cell.angle_alpha   90.00
_cell.angle_beta   90.00
_cell.angle_gamma   90.00
#
_symmetry.space_group_name_H-M   'P 1'
#
loop_
_entity.id
_entity.type
_entity.pdbx_description
1 polymer ?
#
loop_
_entity_poly.entity_id
_entity_poly.type
_entity_poly.pdbx_seq_one_letter_code
_entity_poly.pdbx_strand_id
1 'polypeptide(L)'
;ATRPADMTRSRYTDWMASVEDGYHLLRGLSDNIFLAGLSMGGALSLLMSSRLEVRGVVAMSTLTHLPVDYPAWAMKLVSMAMPYRPKSDETPGSSWYDQEAAASHISYPQNPVRSGAELKELLNELNAALPKVNVPVLLIHSKDDAYVSPENMPRIYARLGTRDKEMLWVSGSGHVVTRDAAREQVFAAAADFIQRLGGQG
;
A
#
# COMPACT_ATOMS: atom_id res chain seq x y z
N ALA A 1 2.72 14.19 5.71
CA ALA A 1 1.80 14.88 6.64
C ALA A 1 2.03 14.34 8.06
N THR A 2 2.18 15.23 9.03
CA THR A 2 2.46 14.88 10.44
C THR A 2 1.21 15.00 11.33
N ARG A 3 0.14 15.60 10.82
CA ARG A 3 -1.15 15.77 11.52
C ARG A 3 -2.31 15.37 10.60
N PRO A 4 -3.43 14.86 11.15
CA PRO A 4 -4.62 14.52 10.36
C PRO A 4 -5.12 15.69 9.49
N ALA A 5 -5.02 16.93 9.99
CA ALA A 5 -5.42 18.15 9.27
C ALA A 5 -4.63 18.38 7.97
N ASP A 6 -3.37 17.95 7.92
CA ASP A 6 -2.54 18.09 6.72
C ASP A 6 -3.02 17.14 5.61
N MET A 7 -3.52 15.96 5.99
CA MET A 7 -4.08 14.97 5.07
C MET A 7 -5.39 15.43 4.42
N THR A 8 -6.17 16.31 5.04
CA THR A 8 -7.42 16.82 4.45
C THR A 8 -7.17 17.69 3.20
N ARG A 9 -5.98 18.26 3.09
CA ARG A 9 -5.55 19.09 1.95
C ARG A 9 -4.92 18.28 0.83
N SER A 10 -4.35 17.12 1.15
CA SER A 10 -3.68 16.25 0.18
C SER A 10 -4.71 15.57 -0.73
N ARG A 11 -4.34 15.42 -1.99
CA ARG A 11 -5.08 14.69 -3.02
C ARG A 11 -4.32 13.43 -3.40
N TYR A 12 -5.01 12.46 -3.97
CA TYR A 12 -4.34 11.24 -4.43
C TYR A 12 -3.28 11.54 -5.50
N THR A 13 -3.47 12.59 -6.28
CA THR A 13 -2.46 13.08 -7.23
C THR A 13 -1.20 13.59 -6.57
N ASP A 14 -1.31 14.21 -5.37
CA ASP A 14 -0.14 14.66 -4.62
C ASP A 14 0.67 13.47 -4.07
N TRP A 15 -0.03 12.38 -3.71
CA TRP A 15 0.63 11.14 -3.29
C TRP A 15 1.37 10.49 -4.45
N MET A 16 0.79 10.49 -5.65
CA MET A 16 1.45 10.01 -6.87
C MET A 16 2.65 10.87 -7.22
N ALA A 17 2.52 12.20 -7.19
CA ALA A 17 3.62 13.13 -7.43
C ALA A 17 4.78 12.90 -6.45
N SER A 18 4.50 12.61 -5.17
CA SER A 18 5.55 12.29 -4.19
C SER A 18 6.34 11.02 -4.54
N VAL A 19 5.69 10.01 -5.14
CA VAL A 19 6.40 8.81 -5.64
C VAL A 19 7.24 9.17 -6.87
N GLU A 20 6.69 9.98 -7.78
CA GLU A 20 7.37 10.44 -8.98
C GLU A 20 8.60 11.29 -8.66
N ASP A 21 8.48 12.22 -7.71
CA ASP A 21 9.61 13.02 -7.21
C ASP A 21 10.73 12.14 -6.65
N GLY A 22 10.36 11.15 -5.80
CA GLY A 22 11.32 10.17 -5.26
C GLY A 22 11.99 9.35 -6.36
N TYR A 23 11.24 8.92 -7.38
CA TYR A 23 11.77 8.22 -8.55
C TYR A 23 12.80 9.07 -9.30
N HIS A 24 12.47 10.33 -9.62
CA HIS A 24 13.38 11.20 -10.37
C HIS A 24 14.65 11.52 -9.59
N LEU A 25 14.58 11.67 -8.27
CA LEU A 25 15.77 11.83 -7.42
C LEU A 25 16.68 10.60 -7.49
N LEU A 26 16.10 9.40 -7.39
CA LEU A 26 16.86 8.15 -7.44
C LEU A 26 17.38 7.84 -8.83
N ARG A 27 16.68 8.24 -9.88
CA ARG A 27 17.09 8.04 -11.28
C ARG A 27 18.40 8.77 -11.62
N GLY A 28 18.71 9.84 -10.90
CA GLY A 28 20.01 10.52 -10.99
C GLY A 28 21.17 9.74 -10.35
N LEU A 29 20.89 8.68 -9.57
CA LEU A 29 21.87 7.92 -8.80
C LEU A 29 21.97 6.45 -9.22
N SER A 30 20.88 5.87 -9.74
CA SER A 30 20.81 4.45 -10.08
C SER A 30 19.80 4.17 -11.19
N ASP A 31 20.12 3.20 -12.04
CA ASP A 31 19.20 2.63 -13.02
C ASP A 31 18.35 1.48 -12.46
N ASN A 32 18.74 0.95 -11.30
CA ASN A 32 18.06 -0.16 -10.64
C ASN A 32 17.11 0.36 -9.55
N ILE A 33 15.93 0.85 -9.96
CA ILE A 33 14.92 1.39 -9.05
C ILE A 33 13.81 0.37 -8.86
N PHE A 34 13.46 0.11 -7.58
CA PHE A 34 12.33 -0.70 -7.17
C PHE A 34 11.32 0.15 -6.40
N LEU A 35 10.05 -0.17 -6.52
CA LEU A 35 9.01 0.41 -5.68
C LEU A 35 8.57 -0.62 -4.64
N ALA A 36 8.60 -0.22 -3.37
CA ALA A 36 8.12 -1.06 -2.27
C ALA A 36 7.11 -0.29 -1.43
N GLY A 37 5.97 -0.89 -1.11
CA GLY A 37 4.94 -0.20 -0.36
C GLY A 37 4.02 -1.11 0.42
N LEU A 38 3.56 -0.61 1.58
CA LEU A 38 2.58 -1.25 2.44
C LEU A 38 1.21 -0.59 2.26
N SER A 39 0.14 -1.37 2.18
CA SER A 39 -1.25 -0.89 2.16
C SER A 39 -1.49 0.12 1.01
N MET A 40 -1.85 1.37 1.30
CA MET A 40 -1.93 2.45 0.31
C MET A 40 -0.60 2.65 -0.44
N GLY A 41 0.55 2.50 0.24
CA GLY A 41 1.87 2.55 -0.40
C GLY A 41 2.07 1.45 -1.44
N GLY A 42 1.55 0.24 -1.20
CA GLY A 42 1.53 -0.85 -2.18
C GLY A 42 0.64 -0.53 -3.39
N ALA A 43 -0.52 0.09 -3.15
CA ALA A 43 -1.40 0.56 -4.23
C ALA A 43 -0.71 1.63 -5.10
N LEU A 44 -0.03 2.59 -4.48
CA LEU A 44 0.78 3.59 -5.18
C LEU A 44 1.93 2.96 -5.96
N SER A 45 2.66 2.01 -5.36
CA SER A 45 3.78 1.32 -6.02
C SER A 45 3.32 0.59 -7.28
N LEU A 46 2.21 -0.15 -7.21
CA LEU A 46 1.64 -0.84 -8.36
C LEU A 46 1.15 0.14 -9.44
N LEU A 47 0.43 1.20 -9.04
CA LEU A 47 -0.06 2.21 -9.98
C LEU A 47 1.09 2.90 -10.69
N MET A 48 2.10 3.37 -9.93
CA MET A 48 3.20 4.13 -10.49
C MET A 48 4.15 3.28 -11.33
N SER A 49 4.28 1.97 -11.06
CA SER A 49 5.03 1.05 -11.92
C SER A 49 4.45 0.85 -13.32
N SER A 50 3.18 1.22 -13.54
CA SER A 50 2.59 1.27 -14.88
C SER A 50 2.94 2.54 -15.67
N ARG A 51 3.62 3.50 -15.03
CA ARG A 51 3.95 4.83 -15.56
C ARG A 51 5.44 5.15 -15.53
N LEU A 52 6.18 4.52 -14.62
CA LEU A 52 7.61 4.75 -14.40
C LEU A 52 8.43 3.52 -14.78
N GLU A 53 9.65 3.74 -15.25
CA GLU A 53 10.60 2.67 -15.58
C GLU A 53 11.27 2.15 -14.32
N VAL A 54 10.71 1.09 -13.72
CA VAL A 54 11.23 0.45 -12.52
C VAL A 54 11.56 -1.02 -12.78
N ARG A 55 12.47 -1.58 -12.00
CA ARG A 55 12.92 -2.99 -12.13
C ARG A 55 11.92 -3.97 -11.54
N GLY A 56 11.11 -3.57 -10.59
CA GLY A 56 10.12 -4.42 -9.96
C GLY A 56 9.38 -3.73 -8.81
N VAL A 57 8.35 -4.40 -8.31
CA VAL A 57 7.47 -3.91 -7.24
C VAL A 57 7.33 -4.94 -6.14
N VAL A 58 7.46 -4.50 -4.88
CA VAL A 58 7.06 -5.26 -3.69
C VAL A 58 5.83 -4.58 -3.07
N ALA A 59 4.66 -5.20 -3.22
CA ALA A 59 3.40 -4.66 -2.71
C ALA A 59 2.87 -5.50 -1.55
N MET A 60 2.79 -4.90 -0.36
CA MET A 60 2.49 -5.57 0.90
C MET A 60 1.13 -5.12 1.44
N SER A 61 0.30 -6.07 1.91
CA SER A 61 -1.02 -5.82 2.51
C SER A 61 -1.88 -4.83 1.69
N THR A 62 -1.82 -4.93 0.37
CA THR A 62 -2.38 -3.95 -0.56
C THR A 62 -3.86 -4.19 -0.80
N LEU A 63 -4.63 -3.09 -0.88
CA LEU A 63 -6.07 -3.11 -1.12
C LEU A 63 -6.41 -2.65 -2.55
N THR A 64 -7.54 -3.13 -3.09
CA THR A 64 -8.10 -2.74 -4.39
C THR A 64 -9.44 -2.01 -4.27
N HIS A 65 -10.06 -2.07 -3.09
CA HIS A 65 -11.33 -1.41 -2.79
C HIS A 65 -11.43 -1.09 -1.31
N LEU A 66 -12.28 -0.15 -0.97
CA LEU A 66 -12.59 0.17 0.42
C LEU A 66 -13.59 -0.86 0.98
N PRO A 67 -13.59 -1.12 2.30
CA PRO A 67 -14.57 -2.03 2.93
C PRO A 67 -16.03 -1.61 2.69
N VAL A 68 -16.27 -0.31 2.58
CA VAL A 68 -17.59 0.26 2.27
C VAL A 68 -17.47 1.08 0.98
N ASP A 69 -18.21 0.69 -0.03
CA ASP A 69 -18.10 1.24 -1.38
C ASP A 69 -19.04 2.44 -1.60
N TYR A 70 -18.79 3.53 -0.89
CA TYR A 70 -19.45 4.80 -1.17
C TYR A 70 -18.78 5.52 -2.36
N PRO A 71 -19.55 6.22 -3.20
CA PRO A 71 -18.97 7.06 -4.24
C PRO A 71 -18.07 8.15 -3.64
N ALA A 72 -16.93 8.42 -4.27
CA ALA A 72 -15.98 9.42 -3.78
C ALA A 72 -16.60 10.81 -3.60
N TRP A 73 -17.50 11.21 -4.52
CA TRP A 73 -18.20 12.50 -4.40
C TRP A 73 -19.07 12.59 -3.14
N ALA A 74 -19.75 11.49 -2.76
CA ALA A 74 -20.56 11.46 -1.54
C ALA A 74 -19.67 11.56 -0.29
N MET A 75 -18.54 10.86 -0.28
CA MET A 75 -17.56 10.97 0.80
C MET A 75 -16.98 12.41 0.90
N LYS A 76 -16.75 13.06 -0.23
CA LYS A 76 -16.31 14.46 -0.29
C LYS A 76 -17.35 15.39 0.34
N LEU A 77 -18.64 15.21 0.05
CA LEU A 77 -19.71 15.99 0.69
C LEU A 77 -19.81 15.72 2.20
N VAL A 78 -19.76 14.45 2.61
CA VAL A 78 -19.80 14.09 4.03
C VAL A 78 -18.61 14.70 4.78
N SER A 79 -17.43 14.78 4.16
CA SER A 79 -16.25 15.36 4.78
C SER A 79 -16.37 16.86 5.11
N MET A 80 -17.32 17.58 4.49
CA MET A 80 -17.58 18.99 4.82
C MET A 80 -18.30 19.15 6.16
N ALA A 81 -19.18 18.20 6.51
CA ALA A 81 -19.92 18.21 7.77
C ALA A 81 -19.21 17.37 8.85
N MET A 82 -18.52 16.30 8.45
CA MET A 82 -17.80 15.38 9.33
C MET A 82 -16.37 15.18 8.80
N PRO A 83 -15.43 16.08 9.10
CA PRO A 83 -14.08 16.05 8.56
C PRO A 83 -13.25 14.86 9.06
N TYR A 84 -13.55 14.33 10.24
CA TYR A 84 -12.82 13.23 10.86
C TYR A 84 -13.78 12.15 11.35
N ARG A 85 -13.34 10.91 11.23
CA ARG A 85 -13.99 9.74 11.82
C ARG A 85 -13.01 9.13 12.83
N PRO A 86 -13.44 8.86 14.07
CA PRO A 86 -12.62 8.10 15.01
C PRO A 86 -12.22 6.77 14.38
N LYS A 87 -11.02 6.31 14.65
CA LYS A 87 -10.66 4.92 14.35
C LYS A 87 -11.48 4.05 15.31
N SER A 88 -12.42 3.27 14.76
CA SER A 88 -13.13 2.26 15.53
C SER A 88 -12.20 1.06 15.68
N ASP A 89 -12.06 0.58 16.90
CA ASP A 89 -11.54 -0.74 17.27
C ASP A 89 -10.06 -1.07 16.98
N GLU A 90 -9.22 -0.08 16.67
CA GLU A 90 -7.79 -0.27 16.87
C GLU A 90 -7.47 -0.13 18.36
N THR A 91 -7.99 -1.03 19.18
CA THR A 91 -7.40 -1.27 20.49
C THR A 91 -5.95 -1.69 20.23
N PRO A 92 -4.94 -0.99 20.79
CA PRO A 92 -3.56 -1.44 20.63
C PRO A 92 -3.47 -2.92 20.99
N GLY A 93 -3.05 -3.76 20.04
CA GLY A 93 -2.92 -5.19 20.22
C GLY A 93 -4.04 -6.08 19.66
N SER A 94 -5.20 -5.55 19.23
CA SER A 94 -6.30 -6.40 18.73
C SER A 94 -6.04 -7.07 17.38
N SER A 95 -5.08 -6.55 16.60
CA SER A 95 -4.66 -7.11 15.30
C SER A 95 -3.15 -7.26 15.16
N TRP A 96 -2.40 -7.09 16.25
CA TRP A 96 -0.95 -7.24 16.29
C TRP A 96 -0.56 -8.51 17.03
N TYR A 97 0.40 -9.25 16.48
CA TYR A 97 0.99 -10.42 17.10
C TYR A 97 2.24 -10.05 17.92
N ASP A 98 2.98 -9.02 17.50
CA ASP A 98 4.07 -8.42 18.26
C ASP A 98 3.55 -7.22 19.07
N GLN A 99 3.35 -7.41 20.37
CA GLN A 99 2.77 -6.40 21.27
C GLN A 99 3.73 -5.23 21.52
N GLU A 100 5.05 -5.45 21.47
CA GLU A 100 6.03 -4.38 21.61
C GLU A 100 6.02 -3.48 20.37
N ALA A 101 5.95 -4.08 19.18
CA ALA A 101 5.79 -3.35 17.94
C ALA A 101 4.48 -2.55 17.90
N ALA A 102 3.38 -3.13 18.42
CA ALA A 102 2.09 -2.45 18.56
C ALA A 102 2.18 -1.20 19.45
N ALA A 103 2.79 -1.34 20.62
CA ALA A 103 2.92 -0.25 21.60
C ALA A 103 3.75 0.94 21.07
N SER A 104 4.71 0.65 20.17
CA SER A 104 5.57 1.67 19.54
C SER A 104 5.04 2.17 18.17
N HIS A 105 3.87 1.66 17.72
CA HIS A 105 3.32 2.05 16.43
C HIS A 105 2.67 3.44 16.49
N ILE A 106 3.14 4.33 15.62
CA ILE A 106 2.60 5.69 15.52
C ILE A 106 1.57 5.71 14.38
N SER A 107 0.34 6.06 14.71
CA SER A 107 -0.73 6.28 13.74
C SER A 107 -1.60 7.48 14.13
N TYR A 108 -2.38 8.02 13.19
CA TYR A 108 -3.33 9.07 13.53
C TYR A 108 -4.48 8.51 14.40
N PRO A 109 -4.93 9.26 15.42
CA PRO A 109 -6.06 8.83 16.26
C PRO A 109 -7.40 8.87 15.51
N GLN A 110 -7.45 9.58 14.39
CA GLN A 110 -8.66 9.77 13.58
C GLN A 110 -8.34 9.64 12.09
N ASN A 111 -9.29 9.13 11.33
CA ASN A 111 -9.19 9.05 9.88
C ASN A 111 -9.87 10.28 9.24
N PRO A 112 -9.15 11.10 8.44
CA PRO A 112 -9.79 12.17 7.69
C PRO A 112 -10.72 11.57 6.62
N VAL A 113 -12.01 11.93 6.66
CA VAL A 113 -13.02 11.39 5.73
C VAL A 113 -12.68 11.75 4.29
N ARG A 114 -12.16 12.96 4.06
CA ARG A 114 -11.71 13.41 2.74
C ARG A 114 -10.61 12.51 2.17
N SER A 115 -9.65 12.07 2.99
CA SER A 115 -8.59 11.16 2.55
C SER A 115 -9.11 9.79 2.12
N GLY A 116 -10.22 9.33 2.72
CA GLY A 116 -10.90 8.13 2.27
C GLY A 116 -11.48 8.28 0.85
N ALA A 117 -12.04 9.46 0.52
CA ALA A 117 -12.51 9.76 -0.83
C ALA A 117 -11.35 9.81 -1.84
N GLU A 118 -10.23 10.41 -1.46
CA GLU A 118 -9.03 10.43 -2.31
C GLU A 118 -8.43 9.03 -2.48
N LEU A 119 -8.45 8.20 -1.43
CA LEU A 119 -8.03 6.79 -1.54
C LEU A 119 -8.94 6.02 -2.50
N LYS A 120 -10.25 6.26 -2.48
CA LYS A 120 -11.17 5.64 -3.44
C LYS A 120 -10.81 5.99 -4.89
N GLU A 121 -10.48 7.25 -5.18
CA GLU A 121 -10.03 7.67 -6.52
C GLU A 121 -8.71 6.99 -6.91
N LEU A 122 -7.74 6.92 -5.99
CA LEU A 122 -6.50 6.19 -6.20
C LEU A 122 -6.74 4.72 -6.56
N LEU A 123 -7.66 4.05 -5.84
CA LEU A 123 -7.98 2.65 -6.08
C LEU A 123 -8.70 2.44 -7.42
N ASN A 124 -9.51 3.39 -7.88
CA ASN A 124 -10.10 3.37 -9.21
C ASN A 124 -9.00 3.43 -10.30
N GLU A 125 -8.04 4.35 -10.15
CA GLU A 125 -6.88 4.47 -11.05
C GLU A 125 -6.03 3.19 -11.03
N LEU A 126 -5.72 2.66 -9.83
CA LEU A 126 -5.01 1.39 -9.69
C LEU A 126 -5.71 0.27 -10.44
N ASN A 127 -7.02 0.11 -10.22
CA ASN A 127 -7.80 -0.94 -10.85
C ASN A 127 -7.76 -0.87 -12.38
N ALA A 128 -7.74 0.32 -12.95
CA ALA A 128 -7.59 0.53 -14.40
C ALA A 128 -6.14 0.27 -14.88
N ALA A 129 -5.16 0.45 -14.01
CA ALA A 129 -3.73 0.32 -14.33
C ALA A 129 -3.18 -1.11 -14.17
N LEU A 130 -3.77 -1.96 -13.33
CA LEU A 130 -3.25 -3.32 -13.05
C LEU A 130 -2.92 -4.14 -14.32
N PRO A 131 -3.72 -4.14 -15.40
CA PRO A 131 -3.37 -4.86 -16.64
C PRO A 131 -2.15 -4.27 -17.37
N LYS A 132 -1.74 -3.06 -17.04
CA LYS A 132 -0.59 -2.35 -17.64
C LYS A 132 0.68 -2.49 -16.81
N VAL A 133 0.62 -3.11 -15.64
CA VAL A 133 1.79 -3.42 -14.82
C VAL A 133 2.51 -4.61 -15.44
N ASN A 134 3.61 -4.34 -16.15
CA ASN A 134 4.37 -5.33 -16.90
C ASN A 134 5.74 -5.66 -16.30
N VAL A 135 6.10 -5.02 -15.20
CA VAL A 135 7.34 -5.30 -14.45
C VAL A 135 7.14 -6.47 -13.48
N PRO A 136 8.22 -7.15 -13.03
CA PRO A 136 8.14 -8.15 -11.98
C PRO A 136 7.45 -7.65 -10.70
N VAL A 137 6.60 -8.46 -10.08
CA VAL A 137 5.84 -8.08 -8.87
C VAL A 137 5.90 -9.20 -7.83
N LEU A 138 6.30 -8.84 -6.61
CA LEU A 138 6.11 -9.64 -5.41
C LEU A 138 4.95 -9.06 -4.58
N LEU A 139 3.90 -9.85 -4.39
CA LEU A 139 2.79 -9.54 -3.50
C LEU A 139 2.97 -10.27 -2.18
N ILE A 140 2.84 -9.57 -1.06
CA ILE A 140 2.93 -10.14 0.28
C ILE A 140 1.67 -9.78 1.07
N HIS A 141 1.01 -10.75 1.70
CA HIS A 141 -0.16 -10.48 2.54
C HIS A 141 -0.24 -11.47 3.68
N SER A 142 -0.67 -10.99 4.85
CA SER A 142 -0.96 -11.88 5.97
C SER A 142 -2.34 -12.50 5.82
N LYS A 143 -2.44 -13.80 6.12
CA LYS A 143 -3.73 -14.50 6.21
C LYS A 143 -4.58 -13.99 7.37
N ASP A 144 -3.93 -13.39 8.36
CA ASP A 144 -4.53 -12.91 9.60
C ASP A 144 -4.77 -11.38 9.59
N ASP A 145 -4.67 -10.73 8.42
CA ASP A 145 -4.95 -9.31 8.25
C ASP A 145 -6.46 -9.04 8.42
N ALA A 146 -6.82 -8.51 9.57
CA ALA A 146 -8.21 -8.15 9.88
C ALA A 146 -8.60 -6.74 9.35
N TYR A 147 -7.62 -5.93 8.90
CA TYR A 147 -7.86 -4.57 8.43
C TYR A 147 -8.10 -4.49 6.92
N VAL A 148 -7.27 -5.19 6.15
CA VAL A 148 -7.43 -5.33 4.69
C VAL A 148 -7.61 -6.80 4.36
N SER A 149 -8.76 -7.16 3.79
CA SER A 149 -9.05 -8.55 3.44
C SER A 149 -7.92 -9.20 2.62
N PRO A 150 -7.41 -10.35 3.06
CA PRO A 150 -6.37 -11.09 2.34
C PRO A 150 -6.74 -11.46 0.89
N GLU A 151 -8.03 -11.51 0.57
CA GLU A 151 -8.53 -11.75 -0.79
C GLU A 151 -8.08 -10.69 -1.82
N ASN A 152 -7.62 -9.52 -1.36
CA ASN A 152 -7.09 -8.51 -2.26
C ASN A 152 -5.85 -9.02 -3.02
N MET A 153 -4.97 -9.80 -2.39
CA MET A 153 -3.76 -10.30 -3.03
C MET A 153 -4.05 -11.16 -4.26
N PRO A 154 -4.86 -12.24 -4.22
CA PRO A 154 -5.18 -13.01 -5.42
C PRO A 154 -5.96 -12.18 -6.46
N ARG A 155 -6.78 -11.21 -6.07
CA ARG A 155 -7.47 -10.31 -7.00
C ARG A 155 -6.49 -9.41 -7.76
N ILE A 156 -5.48 -8.86 -7.08
CA ILE A 156 -4.39 -8.09 -7.70
C ILE A 156 -3.61 -9.02 -8.65
N TYR A 157 -3.16 -10.17 -8.14
CA TYR A 157 -2.38 -11.15 -8.90
C TYR A 157 -3.03 -11.53 -10.22
N ALA A 158 -4.33 -11.84 -10.21
CA ALA A 158 -5.07 -12.24 -11.40
C ALA A 158 -5.13 -11.14 -12.48
N ARG A 159 -5.01 -9.86 -12.09
CA ARG A 159 -5.17 -8.70 -12.98
C ARG A 159 -3.87 -8.08 -13.46
N LEU A 160 -2.73 -8.42 -12.86
CA LEU A 160 -1.41 -7.93 -13.29
C LEU A 160 -1.10 -8.39 -14.71
N GLY A 161 -0.62 -7.48 -15.56
CA GLY A 161 -0.21 -7.76 -16.94
C GLY A 161 1.06 -8.59 -17.04
N THR A 162 1.95 -8.49 -16.07
CA THR A 162 3.20 -9.26 -16.03
C THR A 162 2.98 -10.76 -15.83
N ARG A 163 3.88 -11.58 -16.38
CA ARG A 163 3.98 -13.02 -16.08
C ARG A 163 4.95 -13.32 -14.93
N ASP A 164 5.93 -12.45 -14.67
CA ASP A 164 6.85 -12.55 -13.53
C ASP A 164 6.19 -11.94 -12.31
N LYS A 165 5.39 -12.75 -11.61
CA LYS A 165 4.63 -12.35 -10.43
C LYS A 165 4.56 -13.47 -9.42
N GLU A 166 4.75 -13.12 -8.16
CA GLU A 166 4.79 -14.04 -7.03
C GLU A 166 3.83 -13.59 -5.93
N MET A 167 3.33 -14.55 -5.16
CA MET A 167 2.54 -14.31 -3.95
C MET A 167 3.21 -14.99 -2.76
N LEU A 168 3.47 -14.23 -1.71
CA LEU A 168 3.90 -14.74 -0.42
C LEU A 168 2.78 -14.53 0.62
N TRP A 169 2.28 -15.64 1.16
CA TRP A 169 1.41 -15.64 2.32
C TRP A 169 2.23 -15.71 3.59
N VAL A 170 2.00 -14.80 4.53
CA VAL A 170 2.49 -14.89 5.89
C VAL A 170 1.34 -15.18 6.85
N SER A 171 1.65 -15.68 8.04
CA SER A 171 0.70 -15.95 9.11
C SER A 171 1.30 -15.51 10.45
N GLY A 172 0.47 -15.34 11.48
CA GLY A 172 0.91 -14.81 12.77
C GLY A 172 1.35 -13.36 12.70
N SER A 173 0.72 -12.56 11.84
CA SER A 173 1.00 -11.14 11.68
C SER A 173 -0.28 -10.43 11.25
N GLY A 174 -0.50 -9.23 11.73
CA GLY A 174 -1.62 -8.39 11.29
C GLY A 174 -1.32 -7.61 10.02
N HIS A 175 -2.00 -6.48 9.86
CA HIS A 175 -1.92 -5.62 8.66
C HIS A 175 -0.52 -5.07 8.39
N VAL A 176 0.20 -4.64 9.43
CA VAL A 176 1.50 -3.97 9.29
C VAL A 176 2.63 -5.01 9.27
N VAL A 177 2.62 -5.88 8.26
CA VAL A 177 3.55 -7.03 8.12
C VAL A 177 5.04 -6.64 8.18
N THR A 178 5.37 -5.37 7.93
CA THR A 178 6.74 -4.84 7.99
C THR A 178 7.21 -4.50 9.42
N ARG A 179 6.32 -4.55 10.41
CA ARG A 179 6.64 -4.27 11.80
C ARG A 179 6.23 -5.38 12.76
N ASP A 180 5.22 -6.14 12.40
CA ASP A 180 4.66 -7.20 13.19
C ASP A 180 5.53 -8.48 13.17
N ALA A 181 5.08 -9.54 13.80
CA ALA A 181 5.85 -10.75 14.07
C ALA A 181 6.44 -11.43 12.82
N ALA A 182 5.80 -11.31 11.65
CA ALA A 182 6.31 -11.89 10.40
C ALA A 182 7.33 -11.01 9.65
N ARG A 183 7.78 -9.85 10.21
CA ARG A 183 8.63 -8.88 9.52
C ARG A 183 9.91 -9.45 8.91
N GLU A 184 10.57 -10.38 9.60
CA GLU A 184 11.82 -10.98 9.12
C GLU A 184 11.59 -11.81 7.84
N GLN A 185 10.50 -12.58 7.79
CA GLN A 185 10.11 -13.34 6.60
C GLN A 185 9.78 -12.39 5.43
N VAL A 186 9.10 -11.28 5.71
CA VAL A 186 8.74 -10.26 4.72
C VAL A 186 10.00 -9.59 4.17
N PHE A 187 10.95 -9.22 5.04
CA PHE A 187 12.19 -8.58 4.62
C PHE A 187 13.09 -9.52 3.82
N ALA A 188 13.22 -10.77 4.26
CA ALA A 188 13.99 -11.77 3.52
C ALA A 188 13.42 -11.96 2.09
N ALA A 189 12.13 -12.17 1.95
CA ALA A 189 11.49 -12.33 0.65
C ALA A 189 11.63 -11.09 -0.26
N ALA A 190 11.49 -9.89 0.31
CA ALA A 190 11.69 -8.65 -0.43
C ALA A 190 13.15 -8.49 -0.88
N ALA A 191 14.13 -8.83 -0.02
CA ALA A 191 15.55 -8.77 -0.34
C ALA A 191 15.90 -9.77 -1.44
N ASP A 192 15.45 -11.02 -1.34
CA ASP A 192 15.68 -12.07 -2.35
C ASP A 192 15.11 -11.66 -3.71
N PHE A 193 13.90 -11.11 -3.72
CA PHE A 193 13.25 -10.61 -4.94
C PHE A 193 14.06 -9.47 -5.59
N ILE A 194 14.52 -8.50 -4.80
CA ILE A 194 15.31 -7.36 -5.28
C ILE A 194 16.68 -7.84 -5.79
N GLN A 195 17.35 -8.75 -5.07
CA GLN A 195 18.66 -9.31 -5.47
C GLN A 195 18.55 -10.11 -6.76
N ARG A 196 17.51 -10.94 -6.90
CA ARG A 196 17.24 -11.72 -8.13
C ARG A 196 17.17 -10.83 -9.37
N LEU A 197 16.55 -9.66 -9.26
CA LEU A 197 16.35 -8.74 -10.38
C LEU A 197 17.49 -7.72 -10.53
N GLY A 198 18.13 -7.32 -9.43
CA GLY A 198 19.24 -6.37 -9.44
C GLY A 198 20.56 -6.96 -9.97
N GLY A 199 20.76 -8.28 -9.85
CA GLY A 199 21.95 -8.99 -10.34
C GLY A 199 21.93 -9.34 -11.82
N GLN A 200 20.90 -8.96 -12.57
CA GLN A 200 20.74 -9.25 -14.00
C GLN A 200 21.14 -8.06 -14.89
N GLY A 201 21.94 -7.12 -14.38
CA GLY A 201 22.42 -5.94 -15.08
C GLY A 201 23.87 -5.96 -15.42
#